data_be2d3b61d90014db2efa1a3ac85ade37
#
_entry.id   be2d3b61d90014db2efa1a3ac85ade37
#
_cell.length_a   1.000
_cell.length_b   1.000
_cell.length_c   1.000
_cell.angle_alpha   90.00
_cell.angle_beta   90.00
_cell.angle_gamma   90.00
#
_symmetry.space_group_name_H-M   'P 1'
#
loop_
_entity.id
_entity.type
_entity.pdbx_description
1 polymer ?
#
loop_
_entity_poly.entity_id
_entity_poly.type
_entity_poly.pdbx_seq_one_letter_code
_entity_poly.pdbx_strand_id
1 'polypeptide(L)'
;YRIHLADTPQELATAVNAETAVLMLTHVNYRSGHLHDMQAVTKAAQEQGALVLWDLAHSAGAVPVDLHAANADFAVGCTYKYLNGGPGAPAFAWIAPRHHAQFRQPLSGWWSHQAPFTMQPAFAPGDGIRRALCGTQPVVSLALVECGLDIFAQTDMQALRRKSLALTDLFIALVESRCAGLGLTLVTPRQHEQRGSHVSFAHAHGYAVMRELIARGVIGDYREPHVMRFGFTPLYTQFTDVWDAVSTLRRILADKDYEIDAQQEAVT
;
A
#
# COMPACT_ATOMS: atom_id res chain seq x y z
N TYR A 1 -10.08 20.46 14.93
CA TYR A 1 -10.30 19.76 13.64
C TYR A 1 -11.30 18.64 13.82
N ARG A 2 -12.08 18.36 12.74
CA ARG A 2 -13.03 17.24 12.68
C ARG A 2 -12.52 16.24 11.62
N ILE A 3 -12.56 14.96 11.95
CA ILE A 3 -12.24 13.90 11.00
C ILE A 3 -13.54 13.49 10.31
N HIS A 4 -13.48 13.42 8.98
CA HIS A 4 -14.53 12.88 8.12
C HIS A 4 -13.96 11.66 7.40
N LEU A 5 -14.65 10.52 7.48
CA LEU A 5 -14.26 9.29 6.79
C LEU A 5 -15.12 9.12 5.54
N ALA A 6 -14.49 8.78 4.42
CA ALA A 6 -15.15 8.44 3.17
C ALA A 6 -14.82 6.98 2.82
N ASP A 7 -15.84 6.14 2.70
CA ASP A 7 -15.69 4.71 2.47
C ASP A 7 -15.67 4.35 0.98
N THR A 8 -16.14 5.25 0.11
CA THR A 8 -16.24 5.03 -1.33
C THR A 8 -15.64 6.19 -2.13
N PRO A 9 -15.19 5.94 -3.39
CA PRO A 9 -14.74 7.03 -4.27
C PRO A 9 -15.81 8.11 -4.53
N GLN A 10 -17.09 7.73 -4.52
CA GLN A 10 -18.21 8.65 -4.70
C GLN A 10 -18.36 9.57 -3.49
N GLU A 11 -18.28 9.04 -2.28
CA GLU A 11 -18.26 9.82 -1.05
C GLU A 11 -17.05 10.75 -0.97
N LEU A 12 -15.86 10.24 -1.37
CA LEU A 12 -14.65 11.05 -1.44
C LEU A 12 -14.86 12.31 -2.31
N ALA A 13 -15.45 12.15 -3.50
CA ALA A 13 -15.68 13.26 -4.41
C ALA A 13 -16.61 14.35 -3.84
N THR A 14 -17.50 13.99 -2.92
CA THR A 14 -18.45 14.92 -2.29
C THR A 14 -17.99 15.42 -0.91
N ALA A 15 -17.07 14.71 -0.27
CA ALA A 15 -16.58 15.03 1.08
C ALA A 15 -15.58 16.19 1.08
N VAL A 16 -14.81 16.35 -0.01
CA VAL A 16 -13.81 17.41 -0.13
C VAL A 16 -14.47 18.72 -0.53
N ASN A 17 -14.31 19.75 0.29
CA ASN A 17 -14.91 21.07 0.10
C ASN A 17 -14.01 22.17 0.71
N ALA A 18 -14.44 23.43 0.64
CA ALA A 18 -13.67 24.59 1.13
C ALA A 18 -13.34 24.58 2.64
N GLU A 19 -13.98 23.72 3.44
CA GLU A 19 -13.67 23.55 4.86
C GLU A 19 -12.64 22.43 5.08
N THR A 20 -12.25 21.70 4.03
CA THR A 20 -11.29 20.60 4.11
C THR A 20 -9.87 21.14 4.21
N ALA A 21 -9.24 20.99 5.37
CA ALA A 21 -7.85 21.42 5.57
C ALA A 21 -6.84 20.44 4.97
N VAL A 22 -7.10 19.13 5.12
CA VAL A 22 -6.21 18.07 4.65
C VAL A 22 -7.04 16.89 4.13
N LEU A 23 -6.72 16.42 2.93
CA LEU A 23 -7.13 15.12 2.42
C LEU A 23 -6.00 14.11 2.64
N MET A 24 -6.25 13.06 3.43
CA MET A 24 -5.35 11.91 3.56
C MET A 24 -5.99 10.70 2.85
N LEU A 25 -5.29 10.14 1.88
CA LEU A 25 -5.81 9.03 1.08
C LEU A 25 -4.73 8.01 0.76
N THR A 26 -5.07 6.72 0.78
CA THR A 26 -4.17 5.70 0.27
C THR A 26 -4.18 5.73 -1.27
N HIS A 27 -2.99 5.67 -1.90
CA HIS A 27 -2.91 5.63 -3.37
C HIS A 27 -3.49 4.32 -3.92
N VAL A 28 -3.20 3.20 -3.25
CA VAL A 28 -3.85 1.91 -3.52
C VAL A 28 -4.60 1.48 -2.28
N ASN A 29 -5.91 1.35 -2.38
CA ASN A 29 -6.76 0.93 -1.28
C ASN A 29 -6.38 -0.48 -0.80
N TYR A 30 -6.04 -0.61 0.47
CA TYR A 30 -5.52 -1.85 1.05
C TYR A 30 -6.50 -3.03 0.99
N ARG A 31 -7.80 -2.77 0.94
CA ARG A 31 -8.86 -3.78 0.97
C ARG A 31 -9.28 -4.21 -0.42
N SER A 32 -9.54 -3.26 -1.31
CA SER A 32 -10.04 -3.52 -2.66
C SER A 32 -8.96 -3.63 -3.73
N GLY A 33 -7.76 -3.08 -3.50
CA GLY A 33 -6.75 -2.93 -4.53
C GLY A 33 -7.04 -1.79 -5.52
N HIS A 34 -8.06 -0.95 -5.24
CA HIS A 34 -8.36 0.20 -6.09
C HIS A 34 -7.20 1.19 -6.08
N LEU A 35 -6.73 1.54 -7.26
CA LEU A 35 -5.70 2.56 -7.51
C LEU A 35 -6.40 3.88 -7.87
N HIS A 36 -6.18 4.91 -7.09
CA HIS A 36 -6.69 6.25 -7.37
C HIS A 36 -5.84 6.98 -8.41
N ASP A 37 -6.48 7.81 -9.23
CA ASP A 37 -5.78 8.79 -10.06
C ASP A 37 -5.24 9.90 -9.15
N MET A 38 -3.94 9.79 -8.81
CA MET A 38 -3.27 10.69 -7.90
C MET A 38 -3.33 12.14 -8.39
N GLN A 39 -3.13 12.37 -9.68
CA GLN A 39 -3.11 13.72 -10.25
C GLN A 39 -4.49 14.36 -10.21
N ALA A 40 -5.52 13.64 -10.63
CA ALA A 40 -6.89 14.15 -10.63
C ALA A 40 -7.40 14.43 -9.23
N VAL A 41 -7.17 13.50 -8.28
CA VAL A 41 -7.59 13.68 -6.87
C VAL A 41 -6.84 14.81 -6.19
N THR A 42 -5.51 14.90 -6.37
CA THR A 42 -4.72 15.99 -5.79
C THR A 42 -5.21 17.35 -6.30
N LYS A 43 -5.40 17.47 -7.62
CA LYS A 43 -5.89 18.70 -8.24
C LYS A 43 -7.24 19.11 -7.67
N ALA A 44 -8.21 18.18 -7.62
CA ALA A 44 -9.55 18.46 -7.12
C ALA A 44 -9.54 18.93 -5.64
N ALA A 45 -8.70 18.31 -4.80
CA ALA A 45 -8.58 18.70 -3.40
C ALA A 45 -7.92 20.08 -3.24
N GLN A 46 -6.85 20.36 -4.00
CA GLN A 46 -6.17 21.65 -3.97
C GLN A 46 -7.03 22.79 -4.51
N GLU A 47 -7.92 22.55 -5.46
CA GLU A 47 -8.91 23.53 -5.94
C GLU A 47 -9.90 23.96 -4.84
N GLN A 48 -10.10 23.11 -3.82
CA GLN A 48 -10.87 23.43 -2.62
C GLN A 48 -10.01 24.04 -1.49
N GLY A 49 -8.69 24.20 -1.70
CA GLY A 49 -7.75 24.74 -0.71
C GLY A 49 -7.17 23.69 0.26
N ALA A 50 -7.47 22.41 0.07
CA ALA A 50 -6.96 21.34 0.92
C ALA A 50 -5.53 20.97 0.57
N LEU A 51 -4.72 20.64 1.59
CA LEU A 51 -3.44 19.93 1.41
C LEU A 51 -3.70 18.44 1.22
N VAL A 52 -2.85 17.76 0.46
CA VAL A 52 -3.00 16.33 0.17
C VAL A 52 -1.83 15.53 0.71
N LEU A 53 -2.14 14.50 1.49
CA LEU A 53 -1.20 13.52 2.00
C LEU A 53 -1.52 12.14 1.44
N TRP A 54 -0.61 11.59 0.65
CA TRP A 54 -0.74 10.27 0.06
C TRP A 54 -0.09 9.18 0.92
N ASP A 55 -0.82 8.11 1.22
CA ASP A 55 -0.24 6.88 1.74
C ASP A 55 0.15 5.95 0.58
N LEU A 56 1.45 5.70 0.44
CA LEU A 56 2.07 4.90 -0.61
C LEU A 56 2.37 3.46 -0.19
N ALA A 57 1.87 3.02 0.97
CA ALA A 57 2.21 1.71 1.53
C ALA A 57 1.93 0.52 0.58
N HIS A 58 0.95 0.64 -0.32
CA HIS A 58 0.60 -0.39 -1.31
C HIS A 58 0.94 0.00 -2.75
N SER A 59 1.59 1.13 -2.97
CA SER A 59 1.98 1.60 -4.30
C SER A 59 3.48 1.71 -4.50
N ALA A 60 4.24 2.17 -3.49
CA ALA A 60 5.70 2.26 -3.59
C ALA A 60 6.32 0.88 -3.86
N GLY A 61 7.02 0.76 -4.99
CA GLY A 61 7.60 -0.50 -5.48
C GLY A 61 6.63 -1.41 -6.24
N ALA A 62 5.34 -1.09 -6.31
CA ALA A 62 4.32 -1.90 -6.99
C ALA A 62 3.77 -1.24 -8.25
N VAL A 63 3.59 0.07 -8.22
CA VAL A 63 3.12 0.88 -9.34
C VAL A 63 4.01 2.10 -9.52
N PRO A 64 4.12 2.65 -10.74
CA PRO A 64 4.81 3.92 -10.93
C PRO A 64 4.15 5.04 -10.13
N VAL A 65 4.96 5.84 -9.43
CA VAL A 65 4.51 6.98 -8.64
C VAL A 65 5.30 8.21 -9.03
N ASP A 66 4.62 9.28 -9.43
CA ASP A 66 5.23 10.58 -9.70
C ASP A 66 4.56 11.67 -8.85
N LEU A 67 5.13 11.92 -7.68
CA LEU A 67 4.64 12.93 -6.73
C LEU A 67 4.79 14.36 -7.24
N HIS A 68 5.78 14.59 -8.11
CA HIS A 68 6.00 15.92 -8.72
C HIS A 68 4.95 16.22 -9.80
N ALA A 69 4.73 15.28 -10.73
CA ALA A 69 3.71 15.43 -11.75
C ALA A 69 2.29 15.53 -11.16
N ALA A 70 2.03 14.82 -10.06
CA ALA A 70 0.78 14.91 -9.32
C ALA A 70 0.66 16.18 -8.46
N ASN A 71 1.71 17.00 -8.37
CA ASN A 71 1.78 18.17 -7.48
C ASN A 71 1.38 17.84 -6.01
N ALA A 72 1.72 16.63 -5.54
CA ALA A 72 1.41 16.22 -4.17
C ALA A 72 2.04 17.15 -3.14
N ASP A 73 1.43 17.27 -1.96
CA ASP A 73 1.96 18.08 -0.84
C ASP A 73 2.84 17.22 0.07
N PHE A 74 2.32 16.05 0.45
CA PHE A 74 2.97 15.11 1.34
C PHE A 74 2.74 13.68 0.86
N ALA A 75 3.69 12.80 1.20
CA ALA A 75 3.48 11.37 1.07
C ALA A 75 4.18 10.63 2.20
N VAL A 76 3.60 9.51 2.60
CA VAL A 76 4.17 8.56 3.55
C VAL A 76 4.11 7.16 2.97
N GLY A 77 4.95 6.26 3.45
CA GLY A 77 4.91 4.87 3.02
C GLY A 77 5.77 3.98 3.89
N CYS A 78 5.67 2.69 3.67
CA CYS A 78 6.50 1.69 4.32
C CYS A 78 7.47 1.07 3.32
N THR A 79 8.60 0.60 3.82
CA THR A 79 9.62 -0.06 2.99
C THR A 79 9.58 -1.58 3.08
N TYR A 80 8.82 -2.15 4.04
CA TYR A 80 8.79 -3.60 4.26
C TYR A 80 7.90 -4.39 3.29
N LYS A 81 7.00 -3.72 2.55
CA LYS A 81 6.11 -4.36 1.57
C LYS A 81 6.81 -4.54 0.21
N TYR A 82 6.31 -3.88 -0.84
CA TYR A 82 6.81 -4.04 -2.21
C TYR A 82 8.24 -3.53 -2.44
N LEU A 83 8.75 -2.66 -1.54
CA LEU A 83 10.17 -2.25 -1.59
C LEU A 83 11.13 -3.29 -0.98
N ASN A 84 10.61 -4.38 -0.43
CA ASN A 84 11.36 -5.54 0.04
C ASN A 84 12.41 -5.25 1.13
N GLY A 85 12.21 -4.22 1.94
CA GLY A 85 13.11 -3.90 3.06
C GLY A 85 13.06 -4.89 4.23
N GLY A 86 12.13 -5.86 4.18
CA GLY A 86 11.96 -6.88 5.20
C GLY A 86 11.18 -6.42 6.44
N PRO A 87 10.80 -7.36 7.33
CA PRO A 87 10.06 -7.06 8.56
C PRO A 87 10.83 -6.07 9.45
N GLY A 88 10.12 -5.07 9.99
CA GLY A 88 10.72 -4.03 10.82
C GLY A 88 11.46 -2.93 10.04
N ALA A 89 11.43 -2.95 8.72
CA ALA A 89 12.00 -1.89 7.91
C ALA A 89 11.30 -0.54 8.16
N PRO A 90 12.05 0.59 8.20
CA PRO A 90 11.51 1.89 8.55
C PRO A 90 10.54 2.41 7.49
N ALA A 91 9.59 3.22 7.92
CA ALA A 91 8.75 4.02 7.05
C ALA A 91 9.54 5.19 6.46
N PHE A 92 9.01 5.79 5.40
CA PHE A 92 9.52 7.02 4.83
C PHE A 92 8.45 8.11 4.79
N ALA A 93 8.90 9.35 4.74
CA ALA A 93 8.06 10.51 4.47
C ALA A 93 8.69 11.34 3.34
N TRP A 94 7.84 11.86 2.48
CA TRP A 94 8.19 12.82 1.46
C TRP A 94 7.37 14.10 1.68
N ILE A 95 8.03 15.24 1.59
CA ILE A 95 7.42 16.56 1.74
C ILE A 95 7.80 17.37 0.50
N ALA A 96 6.81 17.95 -0.18
CA ALA A 96 7.08 18.79 -1.33
C ALA A 96 8.04 19.94 -0.96
N PRO A 97 9.05 20.25 -1.78
CA PRO A 97 10.02 21.30 -1.48
C PRO A 97 9.40 22.65 -1.12
N ARG A 98 8.23 22.97 -1.71
CA ARG A 98 7.49 24.20 -1.41
C ARG A 98 7.04 24.33 0.06
N HIS A 99 6.95 23.21 0.79
CA HIS A 99 6.54 23.18 2.20
C HIS A 99 7.72 23.12 3.17
N HIS A 100 8.95 22.87 2.71
CA HIS A 100 10.10 22.66 3.59
C HIS A 100 10.35 23.82 4.57
N ALA A 101 10.20 25.07 4.13
CA ALA A 101 10.44 26.23 5.01
C ALA A 101 9.41 26.37 6.15
N GLN A 102 8.18 25.95 5.89
CA GLN A 102 7.05 26.13 6.82
C GLN A 102 6.77 24.88 7.65
N PHE A 103 7.21 23.70 7.19
CA PHE A 103 6.98 22.45 7.88
C PHE A 103 7.57 22.47 9.30
N ARG A 104 6.77 22.05 10.28
CA ARG A 104 7.18 21.93 11.68
C ARG A 104 6.95 20.49 12.14
N GLN A 105 8.04 19.83 12.51
CA GLN A 105 7.99 18.47 13.08
C GLN A 105 7.63 18.57 14.57
N PRO A 106 6.48 18.03 15.00
CA PRO A 106 6.09 18.07 16.41
C PRO A 106 6.98 17.21 17.31
N LEU A 107 7.56 16.15 16.74
CA LEU A 107 8.51 15.25 17.42
C LEU A 107 9.95 15.63 17.09
N SER A 108 10.27 16.91 17.18
CA SER A 108 11.65 17.38 16.94
C SER A 108 12.63 16.68 17.88
N GLY A 109 13.79 16.32 17.35
CA GLY A 109 14.84 15.67 18.13
C GLY A 109 16.22 16.14 17.70
N TRP A 110 17.26 15.66 18.34
CA TRP A 110 18.63 16.13 18.15
C TRP A 110 19.12 16.00 16.71
N TRP A 111 18.68 14.95 15.98
CA TRP A 111 19.12 14.69 14.61
C TRP A 111 18.48 15.62 13.56
N SER A 112 17.35 16.25 13.90
CA SER A 112 16.73 17.30 13.08
C SER A 112 17.26 18.71 13.33
N HIS A 113 18.16 18.88 14.29
CA HIS A 113 18.80 20.17 14.56
C HIS A 113 19.77 20.55 13.44
N GLN A 114 19.87 21.85 13.10
CA GLN A 114 20.79 22.34 12.07
C GLN A 114 22.26 22.00 12.35
N ALA A 115 22.64 21.94 13.63
CA ALA A 115 23.98 21.60 14.11
C ALA A 115 23.89 20.59 15.27
N PRO A 116 23.59 19.29 14.98
CA PRO A 116 23.23 18.31 16.01
C PRO A 116 24.33 18.05 17.04
N PHE A 117 25.61 18.18 16.66
CA PHE A 117 26.74 17.88 17.54
C PHE A 117 27.25 19.09 18.36
N THR A 118 26.64 20.27 18.20
CA THR A 118 26.99 21.44 19.03
C THR A 118 26.30 21.43 20.40
N MET A 119 25.38 20.49 20.63
CA MET A 119 24.63 20.31 21.90
C MET A 119 24.03 21.63 22.42
N GLN A 120 23.50 22.44 21.51
CA GLN A 120 22.88 23.73 21.86
C GLN A 120 21.54 23.47 22.62
N PRO A 121 21.25 24.23 23.70
CA PRO A 121 19.99 24.07 24.43
C PRO A 121 18.75 24.48 23.63
N ALA A 122 18.88 25.44 22.72
CA ALA A 122 17.80 25.92 21.88
C ALA A 122 17.72 25.09 20.60
N PHE A 123 16.52 24.56 20.28
CA PHE A 123 16.29 23.85 19.04
C PHE A 123 16.23 24.80 17.85
N ALA A 124 17.07 24.55 16.85
CA ALA A 124 17.04 25.21 15.55
C ALA A 124 16.89 24.13 14.45
N PRO A 125 15.80 24.13 13.66
CA PRO A 125 15.54 23.07 12.69
C PRO A 125 16.57 23.08 11.56
N GLY A 126 16.97 21.89 11.12
CA GLY A 126 17.80 21.70 9.93
C GLY A 126 17.08 22.12 8.65
N ASP A 127 17.83 22.27 7.56
CA ASP A 127 17.31 22.67 6.27
C ASP A 127 16.58 21.51 5.55
N GLY A 128 15.61 21.88 4.74
CA GLY A 128 14.87 20.95 3.88
C GLY A 128 14.22 19.82 4.65
N ILE A 129 14.27 18.62 4.06
CA ILE A 129 13.65 17.42 4.62
C ILE A 129 14.33 16.91 5.90
N ARG A 130 15.56 17.33 6.19
CA ARG A 130 16.28 16.94 7.43
C ARG A 130 15.51 17.29 8.69
N ARG A 131 14.71 18.35 8.68
CA ARG A 131 13.86 18.73 9.82
C ARG A 131 12.77 17.70 10.17
N ALA A 132 12.51 16.73 9.29
CA ALA A 132 11.58 15.63 9.57
C ALA A 132 12.23 14.47 10.35
N LEU A 133 13.56 14.46 10.50
CA LEU A 133 14.27 13.50 11.33
C LEU A 133 14.01 13.77 12.81
N CYS A 134 14.08 12.71 13.65
CA CYS A 134 13.92 12.83 15.10
C CYS A 134 15.23 12.50 15.82
N GLY A 135 15.66 11.27 15.77
CA GLY A 135 16.82 10.75 16.46
C GLY A 135 17.68 9.86 15.59
N THR A 136 18.49 9.03 16.21
CA THR A 136 19.37 8.07 15.53
C THR A 136 18.56 7.12 14.66
N GLN A 137 18.95 6.96 13.42
CA GLN A 137 18.30 6.08 12.47
C GLN A 137 18.52 4.60 12.84
N PRO A 138 17.59 3.71 12.53
CA PRO A 138 17.73 2.27 12.68
C PRO A 138 18.66 1.71 11.60
N VAL A 139 19.99 1.87 11.78
CA VAL A 139 21.01 1.63 10.74
C VAL A 139 20.91 0.23 10.14
N VAL A 140 20.73 -0.80 10.94
CA VAL A 140 20.65 -2.20 10.45
C VAL A 140 19.45 -2.39 9.52
N SER A 141 18.29 -1.93 9.90
CA SER A 141 17.08 -2.06 9.07
C SER A 141 17.12 -1.14 7.83
N LEU A 142 17.80 0.01 7.91
CA LEU A 142 18.04 0.85 6.71
C LEU A 142 18.98 0.15 5.72
N ALA A 143 20.02 -0.56 6.19
CA ALA A 143 20.91 -1.33 5.32
C ALA A 143 20.13 -2.46 4.59
N LEU A 144 19.14 -3.08 5.24
CA LEU A 144 18.28 -4.06 4.57
C LEU A 144 17.36 -3.41 3.52
N VAL A 145 16.89 -2.19 3.76
CA VAL A 145 16.15 -1.42 2.74
C VAL A 145 17.03 -1.14 1.54
N GLU A 146 18.29 -0.77 1.74
CA GLU A 146 19.26 -0.55 0.66
C GLU A 146 19.40 -1.79 -0.22
N CYS A 147 19.53 -2.99 0.35
CA CYS A 147 19.54 -4.24 -0.41
C CYS A 147 18.29 -4.43 -1.29
N GLY A 148 17.11 -4.07 -0.77
CA GLY A 148 15.87 -4.08 -1.56
C GLY A 148 15.91 -3.08 -2.71
N LEU A 149 16.38 -1.86 -2.46
CA LEU A 149 16.47 -0.79 -3.45
C LEU A 149 17.52 -1.08 -4.54
N ASP A 150 18.61 -1.78 -4.21
CA ASP A 150 19.62 -2.22 -5.19
C ASP A 150 19.03 -3.15 -6.25
N ILE A 151 18.03 -3.97 -5.89
CA ILE A 151 17.28 -4.78 -6.84
C ILE A 151 16.43 -3.89 -7.76
N PHE A 152 15.76 -2.88 -7.19
CA PHE A 152 14.99 -1.92 -7.98
C PHE A 152 15.87 -1.10 -8.94
N ALA A 153 17.09 -0.76 -8.55
CA ALA A 153 18.04 -0.06 -9.41
C ALA A 153 18.43 -0.85 -10.68
N GLN A 154 18.24 -2.19 -10.66
CA GLN A 154 18.53 -3.09 -11.77
C GLN A 154 17.32 -3.35 -12.67
N THR A 155 16.16 -2.75 -12.39
CA THR A 155 14.93 -3.02 -13.12
C THR A 155 14.18 -1.74 -13.51
N ASP A 156 13.25 -1.89 -14.46
CA ASP A 156 12.38 -0.82 -14.90
C ASP A 156 11.00 -0.93 -14.24
N MET A 157 10.56 0.13 -13.56
CA MET A 157 9.25 0.18 -12.92
C MET A 157 8.09 -0.05 -13.90
N GLN A 158 8.23 0.34 -15.17
CA GLN A 158 7.22 0.05 -16.19
C GLN A 158 7.18 -1.45 -16.53
N ALA A 159 8.34 -2.10 -16.58
CA ALA A 159 8.41 -3.56 -16.77
C ALA A 159 7.80 -4.31 -15.58
N LEU A 160 8.10 -3.89 -14.35
CA LEU A 160 7.47 -4.43 -13.15
C LEU A 160 5.95 -4.24 -13.17
N ARG A 161 5.48 -3.06 -13.57
CA ARG A 161 4.04 -2.78 -13.69
C ARG A 161 3.37 -3.70 -14.71
N ARG A 162 3.96 -3.87 -15.90
CA ARG A 162 3.43 -4.81 -16.92
C ARG A 162 3.32 -6.23 -16.38
N LYS A 163 4.35 -6.73 -15.69
CA LYS A 163 4.32 -8.06 -15.08
C LYS A 163 3.26 -8.16 -13.97
N SER A 164 3.16 -7.15 -13.11
CA SER A 164 2.14 -7.07 -12.06
C SER A 164 0.72 -7.18 -12.63
N LEU A 165 0.43 -6.44 -13.71
CA LEU A 165 -0.86 -6.51 -14.37
C LEU A 165 -1.10 -7.89 -14.98
N ALA A 166 -0.12 -8.48 -15.65
CA ALA A 166 -0.25 -9.81 -16.24
C ALA A 166 -0.49 -10.91 -15.17
N LEU A 167 0.19 -10.83 -14.01
CA LEU A 167 -0.03 -11.75 -12.88
C LEU A 167 -1.44 -11.61 -12.31
N THR A 168 -1.89 -10.37 -12.08
CA THR A 168 -3.22 -10.11 -11.53
C THR A 168 -4.34 -10.45 -12.51
N ASP A 169 -4.15 -10.22 -13.83
CA ASP A 169 -5.09 -10.66 -14.87
C ASP A 169 -5.21 -12.18 -14.91
N LEU A 170 -4.08 -12.89 -14.90
CA LEU A 170 -4.06 -14.34 -14.87
C LEU A 170 -4.80 -14.87 -13.64
N PHE A 171 -4.54 -14.30 -12.46
CA PHE A 171 -5.20 -14.73 -11.23
C PHE A 171 -6.71 -14.55 -11.30
N ILE A 172 -7.18 -13.37 -11.74
CA ILE A 172 -8.61 -13.10 -11.90
C ILE A 172 -9.24 -14.09 -12.89
N ALA A 173 -8.65 -14.26 -14.06
CA ALA A 173 -9.17 -15.16 -15.09
C ALA A 173 -9.22 -16.62 -14.64
N LEU A 174 -8.17 -17.09 -13.94
CA LEU A 174 -8.14 -18.46 -13.40
C LEU A 174 -9.17 -18.67 -12.29
N VAL A 175 -9.32 -17.72 -11.36
CA VAL A 175 -10.33 -17.82 -10.30
C VAL A 175 -11.74 -17.86 -10.90
N GLU A 176 -12.05 -16.98 -11.83
CA GLU A 176 -13.37 -16.91 -12.45
C GLU A 176 -13.71 -18.14 -13.28
N SER A 177 -12.74 -18.69 -14.01
CA SER A 177 -12.98 -19.87 -14.84
C SER A 177 -12.98 -21.17 -14.04
N ARG A 178 -12.05 -21.33 -13.10
CA ARG A 178 -11.83 -22.60 -12.39
C ARG A 178 -12.57 -22.72 -11.07
N CYS A 179 -12.95 -21.58 -10.47
CA CYS A 179 -13.73 -21.54 -9.22
C CYS A 179 -15.16 -21.00 -9.44
N ALA A 180 -15.66 -21.07 -10.67
CA ALA A 180 -17.04 -20.68 -10.99
C ALA A 180 -18.04 -21.46 -10.12
N GLY A 181 -19.01 -20.74 -9.53
CA GLY A 181 -20.02 -21.33 -8.65
C GLY A 181 -19.56 -21.68 -7.22
N LEU A 182 -18.32 -21.39 -6.86
CA LEU A 182 -17.76 -21.64 -5.52
C LEU A 182 -17.87 -20.42 -4.57
N GLY A 183 -18.77 -19.49 -4.82
CA GLY A 183 -19.11 -18.40 -3.90
C GLY A 183 -18.12 -17.22 -3.85
N LEU A 184 -17.21 -17.13 -4.80
CA LEU A 184 -16.24 -16.03 -4.89
C LEU A 184 -16.82 -14.84 -5.66
N THR A 185 -16.61 -13.63 -5.14
CA THR A 185 -16.97 -12.36 -5.81
C THR A 185 -15.73 -11.47 -5.88
N LEU A 186 -15.39 -11.02 -7.09
CA LEU A 186 -14.26 -10.10 -7.29
C LEU A 186 -14.57 -8.74 -6.67
N VAL A 187 -13.67 -8.25 -5.82
CA VAL A 187 -13.74 -6.92 -5.15
C VAL A 187 -12.85 -5.91 -5.87
N THR A 188 -11.74 -6.36 -6.40
CA THR A 188 -10.74 -5.51 -7.09
C THR A 188 -11.25 -5.03 -8.44
N PRO A 189 -11.01 -3.76 -8.81
CA PRO A 189 -11.33 -3.27 -10.15
C PRO A 189 -10.64 -4.06 -11.26
N ARG A 190 -11.35 -4.27 -12.38
CA ARG A 190 -10.79 -4.98 -13.55
C ARG A 190 -9.88 -4.11 -14.39
N GLN A 191 -10.18 -2.82 -14.45
CA GLN A 191 -9.44 -1.85 -15.25
C GLN A 191 -8.01 -1.71 -14.71
N HIS A 192 -7.02 -1.79 -15.60
CA HIS A 192 -5.62 -1.70 -15.26
C HIS A 192 -5.25 -0.37 -14.58
N GLU A 193 -5.89 0.71 -15.02
CA GLU A 193 -5.68 2.07 -14.49
C GLU A 193 -6.20 2.24 -13.06
N GLN A 194 -7.13 1.37 -12.65
CA GLN A 194 -7.77 1.40 -11.34
C GLN A 194 -7.32 0.26 -10.43
N ARG A 195 -6.30 -0.51 -10.80
CA ARG A 195 -5.86 -1.68 -10.03
C ARG A 195 -4.41 -1.57 -9.59
N GLY A 196 -4.15 -1.81 -8.31
CA GLY A 196 -2.79 -1.96 -7.76
C GLY A 196 -2.14 -3.30 -8.10
N SER A 197 -1.29 -3.80 -7.21
CA SER A 197 -0.58 -5.09 -7.38
C SER A 197 -1.09 -6.17 -6.41
N HIS A 198 -2.34 -6.07 -5.98
CA HIS A 198 -3.02 -7.13 -5.26
C HIS A 198 -4.45 -7.30 -5.78
N VAL A 199 -5.00 -8.50 -5.59
CA VAL A 199 -6.37 -8.85 -5.98
C VAL A 199 -7.10 -9.35 -4.76
N SER A 200 -8.34 -8.91 -4.61
CA SER A 200 -9.23 -9.25 -3.51
C SER A 200 -10.49 -9.93 -4.03
N PHE A 201 -10.85 -11.03 -3.41
CA PHE A 201 -12.11 -11.71 -3.61
C PHE A 201 -12.87 -11.80 -2.28
N ALA A 202 -14.17 -11.59 -2.31
CA ALA A 202 -15.04 -11.83 -1.17
C ALA A 202 -15.56 -13.27 -1.20
N HIS A 203 -15.67 -13.89 0.00
CA HIS A 203 -16.29 -15.20 0.19
C HIS A 203 -16.91 -15.26 1.59
N ALA A 204 -18.11 -15.88 1.74
CA ALA A 204 -18.83 -15.94 3.03
C ALA A 204 -17.98 -16.51 4.18
N HIS A 205 -17.10 -17.47 3.87
CA HIS A 205 -16.16 -18.09 4.82
C HIS A 205 -14.71 -17.70 4.51
N GLY A 206 -14.47 -16.45 4.08
CA GLY A 206 -13.17 -15.98 3.61
C GLY A 206 -12.05 -16.20 4.61
N TYR A 207 -12.30 -16.01 5.91
CA TYR A 207 -11.32 -16.24 6.96
C TYR A 207 -10.88 -17.71 7.02
N ALA A 208 -11.83 -18.64 7.08
CA ALA A 208 -11.55 -20.08 7.17
C ALA A 208 -10.81 -20.59 5.92
N VAL A 209 -11.25 -20.14 4.74
CA VAL A 209 -10.57 -20.46 3.47
C VAL A 209 -9.14 -19.93 3.44
N MET A 210 -8.91 -18.70 3.91
CA MET A 210 -7.56 -18.10 3.95
C MET A 210 -6.64 -18.85 4.92
N ARG A 211 -7.12 -19.25 6.09
CA ARG A 211 -6.36 -20.08 7.03
C ARG A 211 -5.90 -21.38 6.38
N GLU A 212 -6.80 -22.07 5.67
CA GLU A 212 -6.46 -23.31 5.00
C GLU A 212 -5.50 -23.11 3.82
N LEU A 213 -5.64 -22.01 3.07
CA LEU A 213 -4.66 -21.60 2.05
C LEU A 213 -3.26 -21.45 2.64
N ILE A 214 -3.14 -20.72 3.76
CA ILE A 214 -1.86 -20.51 4.47
C ILE A 214 -1.28 -21.83 4.96
N ALA A 215 -2.10 -22.71 5.54
CA ALA A 215 -1.67 -24.04 5.98
C ALA A 215 -1.11 -24.90 4.82
N ARG A 216 -1.56 -24.64 3.58
CA ARG A 216 -1.06 -25.29 2.35
C ARG A 216 0.00 -24.49 1.61
N GLY A 217 0.58 -23.47 2.24
CA GLY A 217 1.70 -22.69 1.69
C GLY A 217 1.30 -21.56 0.73
N VAL A 218 0.01 -21.25 0.58
CA VAL A 218 -0.48 -20.10 -0.19
C VAL A 218 -0.75 -18.95 0.79
N ILE A 219 0.21 -18.06 0.94
CA ILE A 219 0.17 -16.99 1.93
C ILE A 219 -0.49 -15.75 1.33
N GLY A 220 -1.76 -15.57 1.65
CA GLY A 220 -2.53 -14.35 1.46
C GLY A 220 -2.88 -13.74 2.81
N ASP A 221 -3.79 -12.78 2.81
CA ASP A 221 -4.34 -12.24 4.05
C ASP A 221 -5.87 -12.06 3.98
N TYR A 222 -6.47 -11.80 5.13
CA TYR A 222 -7.90 -11.60 5.27
C TYR A 222 -8.21 -10.19 5.78
N ARG A 223 -9.27 -9.60 5.27
CA ARG A 223 -9.81 -8.31 5.72
C ARG A 223 -11.31 -8.42 5.96
N GLU A 224 -11.72 -8.07 7.18
CA GLU A 224 -13.11 -8.04 7.58
C GLU A 224 -13.99 -7.26 6.58
N PRO A 225 -15.26 -7.68 6.39
CA PRO A 225 -15.88 -8.86 6.99
C PRO A 225 -15.72 -10.15 6.17
N HIS A 226 -15.28 -10.12 4.90
CA HIS A 226 -15.32 -11.30 4.01
C HIS A 226 -14.22 -11.31 2.94
N VAL A 227 -13.23 -10.43 3.00
CA VAL A 227 -12.29 -10.19 1.90
C VAL A 227 -11.00 -10.99 2.07
N MET A 228 -10.74 -11.90 1.15
CA MET A 228 -9.45 -12.56 0.98
C MET A 228 -8.60 -11.73 0.01
N ARG A 229 -7.37 -11.41 0.39
CA ARG A 229 -6.46 -10.58 -0.40
C ARG A 229 -5.20 -11.34 -0.77
N PHE A 230 -4.81 -11.23 -2.04
CA PHE A 230 -3.65 -11.88 -2.63
C PHE A 230 -2.71 -10.83 -3.22
N GLY A 231 -1.51 -10.72 -2.67
CA GLY A 231 -0.47 -9.77 -3.12
C GLY A 231 0.42 -10.38 -4.17
N PHE A 232 0.76 -9.60 -5.19
CA PHE A 232 1.65 -10.02 -6.28
C PHE A 232 2.87 -9.12 -6.32
N THR A 233 4.02 -9.67 -5.94
CA THR A 233 5.31 -8.97 -6.01
C THR A 233 6.00 -9.35 -7.30
N PRO A 234 6.00 -8.49 -8.33
CA PRO A 234 6.45 -8.87 -9.67
C PRO A 234 7.93 -9.22 -9.75
N LEU A 235 8.75 -8.82 -8.78
CA LEU A 235 10.17 -9.16 -8.72
C LEU A 235 10.40 -10.66 -8.60
N TYR A 236 9.61 -11.40 -7.83
CA TYR A 236 9.84 -12.83 -7.58
C TYR A 236 8.62 -13.72 -7.81
N THR A 237 7.39 -13.21 -7.80
CA THR A 237 6.20 -14.01 -8.10
C THR A 237 6.21 -14.48 -9.55
N GLN A 238 6.02 -15.78 -9.77
CA GLN A 238 5.97 -16.40 -11.08
C GLN A 238 4.53 -16.70 -11.51
N PHE A 239 4.30 -16.92 -12.79
CA PHE A 239 2.98 -17.32 -13.31
C PHE A 239 2.56 -18.71 -12.85
N THR A 240 3.53 -19.59 -12.59
CA THR A 240 3.31 -20.91 -11.99
C THR A 240 2.78 -20.80 -10.58
N ASP A 241 3.29 -19.85 -9.77
CA ASP A 241 2.80 -19.62 -8.40
C ASP A 241 1.30 -19.23 -8.42
N VAL A 242 0.90 -18.42 -9.40
CA VAL A 242 -0.50 -18.03 -9.60
C VAL A 242 -1.37 -19.24 -9.92
N TRP A 243 -0.91 -20.11 -10.82
CA TRP A 243 -1.61 -21.34 -11.17
C TRP A 243 -1.79 -22.28 -9.97
N ASP A 244 -0.72 -22.50 -9.20
CA ASP A 244 -0.71 -23.38 -8.05
C ASP A 244 -1.59 -22.85 -6.92
N ALA A 245 -1.55 -21.53 -6.67
CA ALA A 245 -2.41 -20.87 -5.70
C ALA A 245 -3.90 -21.03 -6.04
N VAL A 246 -4.29 -20.81 -7.31
CA VAL A 246 -5.69 -20.99 -7.74
C VAL A 246 -6.09 -22.46 -7.72
N SER A 247 -5.18 -23.38 -8.06
CA SER A 247 -5.43 -24.81 -8.01
C SER A 247 -5.70 -25.29 -6.57
N THR A 248 -4.97 -24.73 -5.60
CA THR A 248 -5.15 -24.99 -4.17
C THR A 248 -6.46 -24.38 -3.67
N LEU A 249 -6.73 -23.11 -4.00
CA LEU A 249 -7.98 -22.42 -3.66
C LEU A 249 -9.21 -23.21 -4.16
N ARG A 250 -9.16 -23.67 -5.43
CA ARG A 250 -10.25 -24.47 -6.02
C ARG A 250 -10.51 -25.76 -5.24
N ARG A 251 -9.47 -26.50 -4.87
CA ARG A 251 -9.60 -27.74 -4.09
C ARG A 251 -10.27 -27.47 -2.74
N ILE A 252 -9.75 -26.49 -1.99
CA ILE A 252 -10.30 -26.12 -0.68
C ILE A 252 -11.80 -25.79 -0.79
N LEU A 253 -12.18 -24.99 -1.77
CA LEU A 253 -13.58 -24.57 -1.94
C LEU A 253 -14.49 -25.68 -2.45
N ALA A 254 -14.03 -26.50 -3.41
CA ALA A 254 -14.82 -27.59 -3.99
C ALA A 254 -15.06 -28.72 -2.97
N ASP A 255 -14.05 -29.06 -2.20
CA ASP A 255 -14.10 -30.12 -1.19
C ASP A 255 -14.67 -29.62 0.15
N LYS A 256 -14.87 -28.30 0.29
CA LYS A 256 -15.24 -27.61 1.56
C LYS A 256 -14.30 -27.94 2.71
N ASP A 257 -13.01 -28.07 2.39
CA ASP A 257 -11.97 -28.46 3.31
C ASP A 257 -11.45 -27.23 4.08
N TYR A 258 -12.31 -26.68 4.95
CA TYR A 258 -12.03 -25.56 5.85
C TYR A 258 -12.98 -25.58 7.06
N GLU A 259 -12.49 -25.17 8.22
CA GLU A 259 -13.25 -25.13 9.48
C GLU A 259 -13.95 -23.78 9.65
N ILE A 260 -15.27 -23.78 9.65
CA ILE A 260 -16.11 -22.56 9.72
C ILE A 260 -16.06 -21.92 11.13
N ASP A 261 -15.94 -22.72 12.19
CA ASP A 261 -16.00 -22.28 13.59
C ASP A 261 -14.64 -21.97 14.20
N ALA A 262 -13.59 -21.85 13.38
CA ALA A 262 -12.26 -21.49 13.87
C ALA A 262 -12.29 -20.10 14.51
N GLN A 263 -11.78 -19.97 15.74
CA GLN A 263 -11.60 -18.69 16.41
C GLN A 263 -10.75 -17.79 15.49
N GLN A 264 -11.20 -16.53 15.31
CA GLN A 264 -10.46 -15.55 14.52
C GLN A 264 -9.18 -15.18 15.27
N GLU A 265 -8.10 -15.84 14.94
CA GLU A 265 -6.75 -15.41 15.28
C GLU A 265 -6.26 -14.41 14.23
N ALA A 266 -5.31 -13.55 14.59
CA ALA A 266 -4.74 -12.61 13.62
C ALA A 266 -4.14 -13.38 12.43
N VAL A 267 -4.75 -13.26 11.28
CA VAL A 267 -4.19 -13.70 10.00
C VAL A 267 -3.42 -12.52 9.44
N THR A 268 -2.16 -12.38 9.94
CA THR A 268 -1.13 -11.36 9.63
C THR A 268 -1.60 -9.92 9.52
#